data_c616b4ea9fb0c3543cd6606f1d70b63d
#
_entry.id   c616b4ea9fb0c3543cd6606f1d70b63d
#
_cell.length_a   1.000
_cell.length_b   1.000
_cell.length_c   1.000
_cell.angle_alpha   90.00
_cell.angle_beta   90.00
_cell.angle_gamma   90.00
#
_symmetry.space_group_name_H-M   'P 1'
#
loop_
_entity.id
_entity.type
_entity.pdbx_description
1 polymer ?
#
loop_
_entity_poly.entity_id
_entity_poly.type
_entity_poly.pdbx_seq_one_letter_code
_entity_poly.pdbx_strand_id
1 'polypeptide(L)'
;MKLKKILLTALLATPLLGLAQSYPNKPVRIMVGANAGGGTDIIARMLAEKMGEAFKGSFVVENKPGASNTIAADLTAKAPADGHTLLVATNTGQAIAPHLIKLSFDPIKDLTPVGLIVTVPNVLVVGANVPANNVAELVSLMKAKPNEFKYASSGVGSTQHIAGEGFNLAAG
;
A
#
# COMPACT_ATOMS: atom_id res chain seq x y z
N MET A 1 48.56 -0.82 -47.09
CA MET A 1 47.09 -0.90 -47.02
C MET A 1 46.52 -1.79 -45.90
N LYS A 2 47.24 -2.79 -45.40
CA LYS A 2 46.74 -3.71 -44.33
C LYS A 2 46.73 -3.10 -42.93
N LEU A 3 47.66 -2.20 -42.60
CA LEU A 3 47.74 -1.59 -41.26
C LEU A 3 46.60 -0.59 -40.97
N LYS A 4 46.11 0.15 -41.99
CA LYS A 4 45.00 1.07 -41.82
C LYS A 4 43.65 0.39 -41.57
N LYS A 5 43.45 -0.84 -42.02
CA LYS A 5 42.25 -1.63 -41.78
C LYS A 5 42.19 -2.20 -40.36
N ILE A 6 43.33 -2.48 -39.75
CA ILE A 6 43.41 -3.00 -38.36
C ILE A 6 43.11 -1.89 -37.35
N LEU A 7 43.53 -0.65 -37.59
CA LEU A 7 43.20 0.47 -36.72
C LEU A 7 41.68 0.84 -36.72
N LEU A 8 41.01 0.62 -37.86
CA LEU A 8 39.57 0.96 -37.97
C LEU A 8 38.68 -0.06 -37.27
N THR A 9 39.13 -1.33 -37.14
CA THR A 9 38.39 -2.39 -36.46
C THR A 9 38.55 -2.32 -34.93
N ALA A 10 39.66 -1.80 -34.42
CA ALA A 10 39.91 -1.63 -32.99
C ALA A 10 39.06 -0.50 -32.36
N LEU A 11 38.59 0.47 -33.16
CA LEU A 11 37.78 1.59 -32.67
C LEU A 11 36.29 1.23 -32.47
N LEU A 12 35.84 0.08 -33.00
CA LEU A 12 34.43 -0.39 -32.87
C LEU A 12 34.23 -1.33 -31.68
N ALA A 13 35.30 -1.69 -30.95
CA ALA A 13 35.26 -2.60 -29.80
C ALA A 13 35.40 -1.88 -28.45
N THR A 14 35.02 -0.59 -28.36
CA THR A 14 34.82 0.02 -27.05
C THR A 14 33.60 -0.61 -26.44
N PRO A 15 33.70 -1.39 -25.31
CA PRO A 15 32.53 -1.81 -24.58
C PRO A 15 31.81 -0.51 -24.18
N LEU A 16 30.57 -0.35 -24.60
CA LEU A 16 29.63 0.57 -23.96
C LEU A 16 29.58 0.10 -22.50
N LEU A 17 30.45 0.62 -21.65
CA LEU A 17 30.29 0.59 -20.22
C LEU A 17 28.98 1.36 -19.99
N GLY A 18 27.88 0.64 -20.02
CA GLY A 18 26.58 1.17 -19.61
C GLY A 18 26.84 1.74 -18.23
N LEU A 19 26.85 3.06 -18.12
CA LEU A 19 26.85 3.75 -16.85
C LEU A 19 25.61 3.20 -16.12
N ALA A 20 25.83 2.25 -15.23
CA ALA A 20 24.79 1.79 -14.33
C ALA A 20 24.31 3.06 -13.60
N GLN A 21 23.17 3.59 -14.03
CA GLN A 21 22.61 4.77 -13.41
C GLN A 21 22.39 4.42 -11.95
N SER A 22 23.06 5.16 -11.06
CA SER A 22 22.86 4.98 -9.63
C SER A 22 21.37 5.20 -9.30
N TYR A 23 20.73 4.21 -8.72
CA TYR A 23 19.38 4.34 -8.20
C TYR A 23 19.43 4.73 -6.72
N PRO A 24 18.62 5.70 -6.27
CA PRO A 24 17.80 6.60 -7.10
C PRO A 24 18.63 7.74 -7.70
N ASN A 25 18.36 8.12 -8.96
CA ASN A 25 19.00 9.26 -9.63
C ASN A 25 18.13 10.54 -9.59
N LYS A 26 16.93 10.44 -9.02
CA LYS A 26 15.98 11.54 -8.76
C LYS A 26 15.13 11.18 -7.53
N PRO A 27 14.39 12.13 -6.92
CA PRO A 27 13.52 11.82 -5.80
C PRO A 27 12.53 10.69 -6.09
N VAL A 28 12.40 9.74 -5.15
CA VAL A 28 11.43 8.65 -5.20
C VAL A 28 10.19 9.09 -4.44
N ARG A 29 9.03 9.03 -5.10
CA ARG A 29 7.73 9.34 -4.52
C ARG A 29 7.12 8.08 -3.92
N ILE A 30 6.71 8.15 -2.66
CA ILE A 30 5.98 7.07 -1.98
C ILE A 30 4.53 7.51 -1.83
N MET A 31 3.66 6.94 -2.68
CA MET A 31 2.23 7.24 -2.69
C MET A 31 1.53 6.50 -1.55
N VAL A 32 0.66 7.20 -0.83
CA VAL A 32 -0.10 6.65 0.31
C VAL A 32 -1.57 6.99 0.16
N GLY A 33 -2.44 5.97 0.11
CA GLY A 33 -3.90 6.12 -0.06
C GLY A 33 -4.64 6.57 1.20
N ALA A 34 -3.94 6.81 2.30
CA ALA A 34 -4.51 7.22 3.59
C ALA A 34 -4.21 8.68 3.92
N ASN A 35 -4.96 9.25 4.84
CA ASN A 35 -4.72 10.59 5.36
C ASN A 35 -3.36 10.67 6.07
N ALA A 36 -2.74 11.84 6.02
CA ALA A 36 -1.53 12.14 6.78
C ALA A 36 -1.77 11.96 8.29
N GLY A 37 -0.77 11.41 9.00
CA GLY A 37 -0.85 11.10 10.44
C GLY A 37 -1.57 9.78 10.76
N GLY A 38 -2.16 9.10 9.79
CA GLY A 38 -2.72 7.77 9.98
C GLY A 38 -1.63 6.67 10.02
N GLY A 39 -1.98 5.47 10.50
CA GLY A 39 -1.02 4.37 10.66
C GLY A 39 -0.23 4.04 9.38
N THR A 40 -0.90 4.01 8.23
CA THR A 40 -0.24 3.76 6.93
C THR A 40 0.75 4.88 6.57
N ASP A 41 0.42 6.14 6.87
CA ASP A 41 1.31 7.29 6.63
C ASP A 41 2.55 7.23 7.54
N ILE A 42 2.36 6.90 8.81
CA ILE A 42 3.48 6.76 9.76
C ILE A 42 4.46 5.68 9.27
N ILE A 43 3.95 4.51 8.88
CA ILE A 43 4.79 3.43 8.35
C ILE A 43 5.48 3.85 7.05
N ALA A 44 4.80 4.55 6.15
CA ALA A 44 5.40 5.05 4.91
C ALA A 44 6.53 6.04 5.16
N ARG A 45 6.39 6.93 6.16
CA ARG A 45 7.46 7.89 6.54
C ARG A 45 8.66 7.21 7.17
N MET A 46 8.43 6.22 8.04
CA MET A 46 9.52 5.40 8.59
C MET A 46 10.27 4.65 7.48
N LEU A 47 9.53 4.09 6.50
CA LEU A 47 10.13 3.45 5.33
C LEU A 47 10.93 4.45 4.50
N ALA A 48 10.37 5.63 4.21
CA ALA A 48 11.04 6.68 3.44
C ALA A 48 12.36 7.11 4.07
N GLU A 49 12.38 7.29 5.41
CA GLU A 49 13.59 7.61 6.16
C GLU A 49 14.65 6.51 6.00
N LYS A 50 14.29 5.25 6.25
CA LYS A 50 15.23 4.13 6.16
C LYS A 50 15.72 3.87 4.74
N MET A 51 14.88 4.02 3.74
CA MET A 51 15.29 3.97 2.34
C MET A 51 16.21 5.14 1.98
N GLY A 52 15.93 6.34 2.47
CA GLY A 52 16.79 7.50 2.29
C GLY A 52 18.21 7.28 2.82
N GLU A 53 18.32 6.72 4.03
CA GLU A 53 19.60 6.34 4.66
C GLU A 53 20.34 5.26 3.82
N ALA A 54 19.62 4.20 3.44
CA ALA A 54 20.21 3.03 2.76
C ALA A 54 20.67 3.35 1.32
N PHE A 55 19.84 4.08 0.57
CA PHE A 55 20.10 4.39 -0.84
C PHE A 55 20.80 5.75 -1.04
N LYS A 56 21.02 6.51 0.02
CA LYS A 56 21.57 7.88 -0.03
C LYS A 56 20.83 8.79 -1.00
N GLY A 57 19.51 8.65 -1.02
CA GLY A 57 18.59 9.33 -1.94
C GLY A 57 17.42 9.98 -1.23
N SER A 58 16.65 10.78 -1.97
CA SER A 58 15.44 11.43 -1.45
C SER A 58 14.24 10.54 -1.66
N PHE A 59 13.49 10.22 -0.59
CA PHE A 59 12.23 9.48 -0.60
C PHE A 59 11.15 10.38 0.01
N VAL A 60 10.10 10.70 -0.76
CA VAL A 60 9.08 11.68 -0.38
C VAL A 60 7.72 11.01 -0.31
N VAL A 61 7.06 11.09 0.85
CA VAL A 61 5.72 10.56 1.05
C VAL A 61 4.68 11.55 0.55
N GLU A 62 3.76 11.08 -0.31
CA GLU A 62 2.64 11.83 -0.83
C GLU A 62 1.31 11.14 -0.49
N ASN A 63 0.49 11.81 0.32
CA ASN A 63 -0.83 11.32 0.67
C ASN A 63 -1.86 11.67 -0.42
N LYS A 64 -2.55 10.65 -0.93
CA LYS A 64 -3.66 10.74 -1.89
C LYS A 64 -4.83 9.91 -1.41
N PRO A 65 -5.51 10.37 -0.33
CA PRO A 65 -6.61 9.62 0.26
C PRO A 65 -7.85 9.60 -0.65
N GLY A 66 -8.73 8.63 -0.39
CA GLY A 66 -10.04 8.54 -1.05
C GLY A 66 -10.26 7.23 -1.80
N ALA A 67 -11.53 7.00 -2.17
CA ALA A 67 -12.01 5.83 -2.91
C ALA A 67 -11.44 4.51 -2.37
N SER A 68 -11.54 4.26 -1.07
CA SER A 68 -10.99 3.07 -0.40
C SER A 68 -9.49 2.84 -0.66
N ASN A 69 -8.70 3.92 -0.64
CA ASN A 69 -7.24 3.95 -0.88
C ASN A 69 -6.82 3.69 -2.34
N THR A 70 -7.74 3.67 -3.31
CA THR A 70 -7.44 3.34 -4.70
C THR A 70 -6.91 4.53 -5.51
N ILE A 71 -7.09 5.78 -5.05
CA ILE A 71 -6.56 6.96 -5.76
C ILE A 71 -5.03 6.93 -5.85
N ALA A 72 -4.35 6.66 -4.74
CA ALA A 72 -2.89 6.53 -4.73
C ALA A 72 -2.41 5.38 -5.61
N ALA A 73 -3.13 4.25 -5.60
CA ALA A 73 -2.83 3.08 -6.40
C ALA A 73 -2.99 3.36 -7.91
N ASP A 74 -4.07 4.03 -8.33
CA ASP A 74 -4.30 4.43 -9.71
C ASP A 74 -3.19 5.36 -10.23
N LEU A 75 -2.81 6.36 -9.43
CA LEU A 75 -1.71 7.27 -9.77
C LEU A 75 -0.37 6.53 -9.90
N THR A 76 -0.13 5.52 -9.06
CA THR A 76 1.09 4.72 -9.14
C THR A 76 1.09 3.81 -10.36
N ALA A 77 -0.02 3.14 -10.64
CA ALA A 77 -0.18 2.27 -11.81
C ALA A 77 0.02 3.01 -13.14
N LYS A 78 -0.33 4.30 -13.20
CA LYS A 78 -0.16 5.16 -14.36
C LYS A 78 1.19 5.89 -14.44
N ALA A 79 2.01 5.79 -13.39
CA ALA A 79 3.33 6.40 -13.37
C ALA A 79 4.34 5.60 -14.21
N PRO A 80 5.47 6.20 -14.65
CA PRO A 80 6.54 5.45 -15.29
C PRO A 80 7.04 4.32 -14.38
N ALA A 81 7.22 3.12 -14.96
CA ALA A 81 7.68 1.93 -14.24
C ALA A 81 9.22 1.91 -14.07
N ASP A 82 9.78 3.04 -13.63
CA ASP A 82 11.21 3.27 -13.46
C ASP A 82 11.70 3.15 -11.99
N GLY A 83 10.81 2.72 -11.09
CA GLY A 83 11.10 2.57 -9.67
C GLY A 83 11.06 3.87 -8.87
N HIS A 84 10.77 5.04 -9.47
CA HIS A 84 10.73 6.32 -8.77
C HIS A 84 9.33 6.74 -8.31
N THR A 85 8.32 5.90 -8.53
CA THR A 85 6.99 6.03 -7.92
C THR A 85 6.63 4.70 -7.29
N LEU A 86 6.56 4.67 -5.98
CA LEU A 86 6.22 3.51 -5.16
C LEU A 86 4.85 3.71 -4.50
N LEU A 87 4.18 2.62 -4.16
CA LEU A 87 2.93 2.63 -3.41
C LEU A 87 3.13 1.90 -2.07
N VAL A 88 2.80 2.56 -0.98
CA VAL A 88 2.51 1.84 0.28
C VAL A 88 1.04 1.45 0.25
N ALA A 89 0.83 0.22 -0.20
CA ALA A 89 -0.50 -0.35 -0.42
C ALA A 89 -1.08 -0.92 0.87
N THR A 90 -2.41 -0.96 0.93
CA THR A 90 -3.15 -1.68 1.96
C THR A 90 -4.01 -2.77 1.29
N ASN A 91 -4.34 -3.83 2.02
CA ASN A 91 -5.28 -4.83 1.53
C ASN A 91 -6.67 -4.25 1.18
N THR A 92 -7.10 -3.17 1.85
CA THR A 92 -8.31 -2.45 1.47
C THR A 92 -8.29 -2.02 0.00
N GLY A 93 -7.25 -1.33 -0.45
CA GLY A 93 -7.14 -0.83 -1.82
C GLY A 93 -6.84 -1.90 -2.87
N GLN A 94 -6.11 -2.96 -2.49
CA GLN A 94 -5.61 -3.95 -3.44
C GLN A 94 -6.46 -5.22 -3.52
N ALA A 95 -7.03 -5.66 -2.39
CA ALA A 95 -7.75 -6.93 -2.32
C ALA A 95 -9.26 -6.78 -2.10
N ILE A 96 -9.72 -5.69 -1.46
CA ILE A 96 -11.14 -5.50 -1.15
C ILE A 96 -11.82 -4.58 -2.15
N ALA A 97 -11.25 -3.41 -2.41
CA ALA A 97 -11.83 -2.41 -3.31
C ALA A 97 -12.17 -2.94 -4.72
N PRO A 98 -11.37 -3.81 -5.36
CA PRO A 98 -11.70 -4.36 -6.68
C PRO A 98 -13.03 -5.11 -6.74
N HIS A 99 -13.52 -5.63 -5.60
CA HIS A 99 -14.80 -6.34 -5.50
C HIS A 99 -15.98 -5.43 -5.19
N LEU A 100 -15.73 -4.17 -4.83
CA LEU A 100 -16.75 -3.21 -4.40
C LEU A 100 -16.97 -2.07 -5.39
N ILE A 101 -15.91 -1.66 -6.10
CA ILE A 101 -15.94 -0.55 -7.03
C ILE A 101 -15.21 -0.90 -8.32
N LYS A 102 -15.62 -0.26 -9.42
CA LYS A 102 -14.91 -0.39 -10.70
C LYS A 102 -13.62 0.43 -10.65
N LEU A 103 -12.48 -0.24 -10.83
CA LEU A 103 -11.18 0.40 -10.90
C LEU A 103 -10.82 0.76 -12.36
N SER A 104 -9.97 1.76 -12.53
CA SER A 104 -9.37 2.17 -13.82
C SER A 104 -8.02 1.51 -14.09
N PHE A 105 -7.58 0.61 -13.21
CA PHE A 105 -6.33 -0.16 -13.27
C PHE A 105 -6.56 -1.58 -12.73
N ASP A 106 -5.68 -2.51 -13.08
CA ASP A 106 -5.66 -3.87 -12.55
C ASP A 106 -4.67 -3.93 -11.37
N PRO A 107 -5.12 -4.14 -10.11
CA PRO A 107 -4.24 -4.11 -8.95
C PRO A 107 -3.19 -5.23 -8.91
N ILE A 108 -3.35 -6.25 -9.74
CA ILE A 108 -2.41 -7.39 -9.82
C ILE A 108 -1.43 -7.22 -11.00
N LYS A 109 -1.92 -6.73 -12.15
CA LYS A 109 -1.10 -6.66 -13.37
C LYS A 109 -0.34 -5.33 -13.50
N ASP A 110 -0.97 -4.22 -13.06
CA ASP A 110 -0.42 -2.87 -13.26
C ASP A 110 0.48 -2.43 -12.10
N LEU A 111 0.57 -3.23 -11.03
CA LEU A 111 1.40 -2.97 -9.85
C LEU A 111 2.24 -4.21 -9.51
N THR A 112 3.55 -4.06 -9.55
CA THR A 112 4.48 -5.13 -9.17
C THR A 112 4.71 -5.11 -7.66
N PRO A 113 4.39 -6.18 -6.90
CA PRO A 113 4.65 -6.23 -5.46
C PRO A 113 6.16 -6.30 -5.21
N VAL A 114 6.66 -5.47 -4.30
CA VAL A 114 8.07 -5.42 -3.89
C VAL A 114 8.30 -6.21 -2.60
N GLY A 115 7.44 -6.03 -1.61
CA GLY A 115 7.55 -6.74 -0.34
C GLY A 115 6.47 -6.37 0.65
N LEU A 116 6.28 -7.23 1.65
CA LEU A 116 5.40 -6.97 2.79
C LEU A 116 6.16 -6.16 3.85
N ILE A 117 5.62 -5.00 4.22
CA ILE A 117 6.25 -4.10 5.20
C ILE A 117 5.85 -4.52 6.61
N VAL A 118 4.54 -4.66 6.87
CA VAL A 118 3.98 -4.93 8.20
C VAL A 118 2.61 -5.57 8.10
N THR A 119 2.24 -6.35 9.12
CA THR A 119 0.89 -6.86 9.33
C THR A 119 0.33 -6.22 10.60
N VAL A 120 -0.89 -5.63 10.49
CA VAL A 120 -1.58 -5.00 11.62
C VAL A 120 -2.89 -5.75 11.87
N PRO A 121 -3.06 -6.39 13.04
CA PRO A 121 -4.30 -7.10 13.36
C PRO A 121 -5.43 -6.12 13.67
N ASN A 122 -6.67 -6.52 13.35
CA ASN A 122 -7.86 -5.87 13.88
C ASN A 122 -8.15 -6.38 15.28
N VAL A 123 -8.58 -5.49 16.16
CA VAL A 123 -8.98 -5.81 17.54
C VAL A 123 -10.42 -5.39 17.73
N LEU A 124 -11.26 -6.31 18.26
CA LEU A 124 -12.61 -5.99 18.69
C LEU A 124 -12.55 -5.31 20.06
N VAL A 125 -13.08 -4.11 20.13
CA VAL A 125 -13.18 -3.34 21.37
C VAL A 125 -14.63 -2.91 21.62
N VAL A 126 -15.00 -2.77 22.88
CA VAL A 126 -16.31 -2.26 23.30
C VAL A 126 -16.13 -1.06 24.23
N GLY A 127 -17.15 -0.19 24.29
CA GLY A 127 -17.14 0.92 25.25
C GLY A 127 -17.16 0.41 26.70
N ALA A 128 -16.56 1.16 27.62
CA ALA A 128 -16.45 0.78 29.04
C ALA A 128 -17.80 0.55 29.74
N ASN A 129 -18.89 1.09 29.19
CA ASN A 129 -20.25 0.92 29.69
C ASN A 129 -20.98 -0.30 29.11
N VAL A 130 -20.36 -1.07 28.21
CA VAL A 130 -20.92 -2.31 27.67
C VAL A 130 -20.63 -3.44 28.67
N PRO A 131 -21.65 -4.09 29.26
CA PRO A 131 -21.45 -5.10 30.29
C PRO A 131 -21.12 -6.48 29.66
N ALA A 132 -20.01 -6.56 28.95
CA ALA A 132 -19.50 -7.78 28.35
C ALA A 132 -17.98 -7.84 28.52
N ASN A 133 -17.46 -8.93 29.10
CA ASN A 133 -16.03 -9.13 29.36
C ASN A 133 -15.36 -10.08 28.36
N ASN A 134 -16.16 -10.71 27.51
CA ASN A 134 -15.70 -11.63 26.45
C ASN A 134 -16.68 -11.64 25.28
N VAL A 135 -16.28 -12.29 24.19
CA VAL A 135 -17.06 -12.35 22.95
C VAL A 135 -18.42 -13.06 23.15
N ALA A 136 -18.47 -14.12 23.95
CA ALA A 136 -19.70 -14.87 24.17
C ALA A 136 -20.77 -14.01 24.91
N GLU A 137 -20.34 -13.25 25.90
CA GLU A 137 -21.21 -12.30 26.61
C GLU A 137 -21.68 -11.18 25.67
N LEU A 138 -20.79 -10.65 24.84
CA LEU A 138 -21.13 -9.63 23.87
C LEU A 138 -22.18 -10.16 22.87
N VAL A 139 -21.97 -11.33 22.30
CA VAL A 139 -22.93 -11.96 21.36
C VAL A 139 -24.28 -12.20 22.04
N SER A 140 -24.30 -12.70 23.28
CA SER A 140 -25.54 -12.90 24.04
C SER A 140 -26.29 -11.58 24.26
N LEU A 141 -25.56 -10.52 24.59
CA LEU A 141 -26.12 -9.19 24.79
C LEU A 141 -26.71 -8.61 23.49
N MET A 142 -25.99 -8.77 22.38
CA MET A 142 -26.45 -8.32 21.05
C MET A 142 -27.72 -9.07 20.61
N LYS A 143 -27.78 -10.39 20.83
CA LYS A 143 -28.98 -11.20 20.53
C LYS A 143 -30.18 -10.83 21.41
N ALA A 144 -29.95 -10.44 22.64
CA ALA A 144 -31.02 -9.98 23.53
C ALA A 144 -31.58 -8.60 23.15
N LYS A 145 -30.79 -7.79 22.44
CA LYS A 145 -31.10 -6.42 22.05
C LYS A 145 -30.76 -6.17 20.57
N PRO A 146 -31.49 -6.77 19.64
CA PRO A 146 -31.23 -6.63 18.22
C PRO A 146 -31.33 -5.17 17.77
N ASN A 147 -30.42 -4.72 16.92
CA ASN A 147 -30.28 -3.37 16.36
C ASN A 147 -29.91 -2.24 17.35
N GLU A 148 -29.70 -2.50 18.64
CA GLU A 148 -29.24 -1.47 19.60
C GLU A 148 -27.72 -1.21 19.46
N PHE A 149 -26.94 -2.23 19.13
CA PHE A 149 -25.50 -2.13 19.00
C PHE A 149 -25.11 -1.67 17.60
N LYS A 150 -24.11 -0.79 17.54
CA LYS A 150 -23.51 -0.32 16.30
C LYS A 150 -22.00 -0.39 16.43
N TYR A 151 -21.31 -0.67 15.34
CA TYR A 151 -19.85 -0.64 15.30
C TYR A 151 -19.35 0.49 14.41
N ALA A 152 -18.15 0.95 14.68
CA ALA A 152 -17.44 1.92 13.87
C ALA A 152 -16.35 1.23 13.02
N SER A 153 -16.15 1.76 11.82
CA SER A 153 -15.07 1.36 10.93
C SER A 153 -14.46 2.59 10.26
N SER A 154 -13.34 2.42 9.55
CA SER A 154 -12.76 3.50 8.76
C SER A 154 -13.43 3.70 7.39
N GLY A 155 -14.64 3.16 7.21
CA GLY A 155 -15.48 3.33 6.01
C GLY A 155 -15.79 1.99 5.31
N VAL A 156 -16.73 2.06 4.37
CA VAL A 156 -17.17 0.90 3.57
C VAL A 156 -15.97 0.29 2.83
N GLY A 157 -15.82 -1.03 2.91
CA GLY A 157 -14.72 -1.76 2.30
C GLY A 157 -13.40 -1.73 3.08
N SER A 158 -13.34 -1.05 4.25
CA SER A 158 -12.18 -1.16 5.13
C SER A 158 -12.09 -2.56 5.76
N THR A 159 -10.89 -2.92 6.23
CA THR A 159 -10.69 -4.21 6.93
C THR A 159 -11.54 -4.31 8.19
N GLN A 160 -11.76 -3.20 8.89
CA GLN A 160 -12.64 -3.13 10.05
C GLN A 160 -14.10 -3.36 9.66
N HIS A 161 -14.56 -2.80 8.52
CA HIS A 161 -15.90 -3.06 8.01
C HIS A 161 -16.11 -4.54 7.67
N ILE A 162 -15.18 -5.13 6.91
CA ILE A 162 -15.25 -6.55 6.56
C ILE A 162 -15.18 -7.45 7.80
N ALA A 163 -14.35 -7.10 8.79
CA ALA A 163 -14.26 -7.84 10.05
C ALA A 163 -15.56 -7.73 10.86
N GLY A 164 -16.19 -6.54 10.91
CA GLY A 164 -17.47 -6.31 11.57
C GLY A 164 -18.62 -7.10 10.93
N GLU A 165 -18.73 -7.07 9.60
CA GLU A 165 -19.73 -7.87 8.88
C GLU A 165 -19.50 -9.38 9.04
N GLY A 166 -18.24 -9.82 8.99
CA GLY A 166 -17.87 -11.21 9.26
C GLY A 166 -18.23 -11.66 10.69
N PHE A 167 -18.03 -10.76 11.67
CA PHE A 167 -18.44 -11.00 13.04
C PHE A 167 -19.96 -11.13 13.15
N ASN A 168 -20.73 -10.22 12.55
CA ASN A 168 -22.19 -10.26 12.54
C ASN A 168 -22.72 -11.57 11.94
N LEU A 169 -22.18 -11.97 10.78
CA LEU A 169 -22.55 -13.23 10.13
C LEU A 169 -22.23 -14.45 10.99
N ALA A 170 -21.10 -14.49 11.66
CA ALA A 170 -20.70 -15.59 12.53
C ALA A 170 -21.48 -15.65 13.85
N ALA A 171 -21.92 -14.50 14.35
CA ALA A 171 -22.69 -14.41 15.59
C ALA A 171 -24.19 -14.75 15.41
N GLY A 172 -24.74 -14.68 14.20
CA GLY A 172 -26.15 -14.94 13.88
C GLY A 172 -27.04 -13.79 14.28
#